data_da054612fd07d290ca10a1e90c92c7fa
#
_entry.id   da054612fd07d290ca10a1e90c92c7fa
#
_cell.length_a   1.000
_cell.length_b   1.000
_cell.length_c   1.000
_cell.angle_alpha   90.00
_cell.angle_beta   90.00
_cell.angle_gamma   90.00
#
_symmetry.space_group_name_H-M   'P 1'
#
loop_
_entity.id
_entity.type
_entity.pdbx_description
1 polymer ?
#
loop_
_entity_poly.entity_id
_entity_poly.type
_entity_poly.pdbx_seq_one_letter_code
_entity_poly.pdbx_strand_id
1 'polypeptide(L)'
;MKRKKLVSLAMSLLLAGTMLAGCGSSKETASVETQEPATQTEAAQTEEAEAPVAETTGDSDKVHITYAQWGNDTETAATQAVADKFNSEQDEIYVEVLKIDHDNYVTKLNAMATAGELPDTGIMSEAGVLDFAENGLLYDISDMYGEGDAKPLESLTFKFKGTPVAYSAANEVLNMWYNIDLLKEVCEKQNLDPAQFTPPASEDKAWDWDTFVKIAQTLTLDINGKNALDPAFDPENIEIYGCNINTLAWQLEVWALSNGGGYYNADGTACTINSKETADAIQAIADLTLKYHCAPEISDASNSLNTSLGTEKVVMSTDGAWNVGTFLGPDAQFEYGVGVLPYFQNKVTICTGGPNVVFSQTEHPQEAMTWLKWYYQEENSWSLIEAGTWMPILESWYTDQALTDKWINNENFPEHDMYQSAVVDYARDNSQSTAWYYVNGTEEFNSTLTMALSYVWTGDQTAQEALDEYAEELNEIFTEYNE
;
A
#
# COMPACT_ATOMS: atom_id res chain seq x y z
N MET A 1 6.16 3.08 37.37
CA MET A 1 6.74 2.21 36.37
C MET A 1 6.64 0.74 36.74
N LYS A 2 5.48 0.07 36.66
CA LYS A 2 5.28 -1.40 36.80
C LYS A 2 3.78 -1.77 36.86
N ARG A 3 2.94 -1.22 35.93
CA ARG A 3 1.52 -1.63 35.83
C ARG A 3 0.98 -1.71 34.39
N LYS A 4 1.79 -1.54 33.36
CA LYS A 4 1.33 -1.42 31.93
C LYS A 4 1.37 -2.68 31.07
N LYS A 5 1.63 -3.88 31.63
CA LYS A 5 1.72 -5.13 30.83
C LYS A 5 0.52 -6.08 30.91
N LEU A 6 -0.66 -5.66 31.37
CA LEU A 6 -1.78 -6.56 31.64
C LEU A 6 -3.11 -6.22 30.93
N VAL A 7 -3.17 -5.20 30.11
CA VAL A 7 -4.43 -4.80 29.43
C VAL A 7 -4.55 -5.33 27.99
N SER A 8 -3.46 -5.53 27.30
CA SER A 8 -3.45 -5.94 25.89
C SER A 8 -3.85 -7.40 25.58
N LEU A 9 -4.04 -8.26 26.60
CA LEU A 9 -4.35 -9.70 26.39
C LEU A 9 -5.83 -10.07 26.61
N ALA A 10 -6.72 -9.13 26.86
CA ALA A 10 -8.11 -9.43 27.22
C ALA A 10 -9.15 -9.20 26.12
N MET A 11 -8.78 -8.65 24.96
CA MET A 11 -9.74 -8.28 23.91
C MET A 11 -9.89 -9.26 22.74
N SER A 12 -9.10 -10.32 22.71
CA SER A 12 -9.11 -11.29 21.58
C SER A 12 -9.99 -12.54 21.82
N LEU A 13 -10.87 -12.60 22.83
CA LEU A 13 -11.59 -13.82 23.21
C LEU A 13 -13.11 -13.67 23.30
N LEU A 14 -13.75 -12.73 22.61
CA LEU A 14 -15.20 -12.49 22.73
C LEU A 14 -16.00 -12.47 21.41
N LEU A 15 -15.53 -13.16 20.36
CA LEU A 15 -16.28 -13.27 19.08
C LEU A 15 -16.50 -14.72 18.60
N ALA A 16 -16.73 -15.66 19.52
CA ALA A 16 -17.18 -17.01 19.16
C ALA A 16 -18.34 -17.42 20.06
N GLY A 17 -19.56 -17.09 19.67
CA GLY A 17 -20.72 -17.66 20.36
C GLY A 17 -22.02 -16.88 20.26
N THR A 18 -22.66 -16.85 19.09
CA THR A 18 -24.13 -16.80 18.99
C THR A 18 -24.60 -17.01 17.55
N MET A 19 -24.81 -18.26 17.15
CA MET A 19 -25.79 -18.62 16.13
C MET A 19 -26.31 -20.02 16.42
N LEU A 20 -27.42 -20.10 17.13
CA LEU A 20 -28.33 -21.23 17.15
C LEU A 20 -29.64 -20.78 17.78
N ALA A 21 -30.63 -20.50 16.95
CA ALA A 21 -32.02 -20.87 17.17
C ALA A 21 -32.97 -20.21 16.15
N GLY A 22 -33.71 -21.04 15.41
CA GLY A 22 -34.76 -20.58 14.48
C GLY A 22 -35.39 -21.77 13.74
N CYS A 23 -36.26 -22.52 14.40
CA CYS A 23 -37.07 -23.63 13.89
C CYS A 23 -38.05 -23.25 12.79
N GLY A 24 -38.36 -24.25 11.90
CA GLY A 24 -39.56 -24.21 11.08
C GLY A 24 -39.68 -25.33 10.04
N SER A 25 -40.02 -26.54 10.51
CA SER A 25 -40.97 -27.53 9.98
C SER A 25 -41.19 -27.71 8.45
N SER A 26 -40.96 -28.90 7.92
CA SER A 26 -42.00 -29.85 7.47
C SER A 26 -41.40 -31.17 6.91
N LYS A 27 -42.19 -32.22 7.13
CA LYS A 27 -41.96 -33.66 7.01
C LYS A 27 -41.64 -34.17 5.60
N GLU A 28 -40.81 -35.21 5.49
CA GLU A 28 -41.33 -36.55 5.08
C GLU A 28 -40.29 -37.65 5.29
N THR A 29 -40.79 -38.83 5.59
CA THR A 29 -40.25 -40.05 6.13
C THR A 29 -39.46 -40.91 5.12
N ALA A 30 -38.40 -41.64 5.56
CA ALA A 30 -38.27 -43.11 5.47
C ALA A 30 -37.00 -43.64 6.12
N SER A 31 -37.23 -44.46 7.14
CA SER A 31 -36.61 -45.71 7.65
C SER A 31 -35.10 -45.97 7.53
N VAL A 32 -34.43 -46.02 8.66
CA VAL A 32 -33.89 -47.14 9.45
C VAL A 32 -32.74 -47.95 8.82
N GLU A 33 -31.56 -47.83 9.42
CA GLU A 33 -30.88 -48.98 10.03
C GLU A 33 -29.79 -48.52 11.01
N THR A 34 -29.82 -49.18 12.18
CA THR A 34 -29.05 -48.95 13.38
C THR A 34 -27.71 -49.72 13.28
N GLN A 35 -26.60 -49.09 13.64
CA GLN A 35 -25.51 -49.81 14.29
C GLN A 35 -24.76 -48.86 15.27
N GLU A 36 -24.67 -49.29 16.49
CA GLU A 36 -23.99 -48.65 17.65
C GLU A 36 -22.48 -48.96 17.68
N PRO A 37 -21.71 -48.40 18.61
CA PRO A 37 -20.39 -47.84 18.31
C PRO A 37 -19.24 -48.72 18.82
N ALA A 38 -18.08 -48.56 18.22
CA ALA A 38 -16.82 -49.05 18.76
C ALA A 38 -15.91 -47.84 19.06
N THR A 39 -15.69 -47.64 20.34
CA THR A 39 -14.68 -46.75 20.94
C THR A 39 -13.28 -47.24 20.52
N GLN A 40 -12.51 -46.41 19.83
CA GLN A 40 -11.07 -46.50 19.81
C GLN A 40 -10.46 -45.14 20.01
N THR A 41 -9.81 -45.00 21.13
CA THR A 41 -8.90 -43.93 21.49
C THR A 41 -7.63 -44.11 20.67
N GLU A 42 -7.39 -43.22 19.72
CA GLU A 42 -6.08 -43.11 19.06
C GLU A 42 -5.47 -41.76 19.40
N ALA A 43 -4.28 -41.85 19.97
CA ALA A 43 -3.45 -40.73 20.34
C ALA A 43 -3.00 -40.00 19.05
N ALA A 44 -3.24 -38.71 18.99
CA ALA A 44 -2.65 -37.87 17.97
C ALA A 44 -1.12 -37.82 18.16
N GLN A 45 -0.41 -38.47 17.29
CA GLN A 45 1.01 -38.22 17.06
C GLN A 45 1.09 -36.93 16.20
N THR A 46 1.68 -35.91 16.76
CA THR A 46 2.20 -34.76 16.03
C THR A 46 3.33 -35.28 15.14
N GLU A 47 3.09 -35.39 13.84
CA GLU A 47 4.17 -35.48 12.84
C GLU A 47 4.77 -34.05 12.75
N GLU A 48 5.98 -33.93 13.28
CA GLU A 48 6.90 -32.88 12.86
C GLU A 48 7.20 -33.09 11.37
N ALA A 49 6.72 -32.21 10.53
CA ALA A 49 7.13 -32.16 9.15
C ALA A 49 8.57 -31.63 9.11
N GLU A 50 9.53 -32.53 9.00
CA GLU A 50 10.88 -32.17 8.56
C GLU A 50 10.79 -31.60 7.14
N ALA A 51 11.17 -30.29 7.02
CA ALA A 51 11.40 -29.70 5.73
C ALA A 51 12.50 -30.46 4.98
N PRO A 52 12.40 -30.70 3.66
CA PRO A 52 13.45 -31.36 2.91
C PRO A 52 14.68 -30.43 2.89
N VAL A 53 15.72 -30.83 3.59
CA VAL A 53 17.07 -30.29 3.43
C VAL A 53 17.54 -30.65 2.02
N ALA A 54 17.53 -29.71 1.11
CA ALA A 54 18.22 -29.86 -0.17
C ALA A 54 19.72 -29.84 0.12
N GLU A 55 20.38 -30.99 -0.03
CA GLU A 55 21.84 -31.05 -0.05
C GLU A 55 22.35 -30.30 -1.29
N THR A 56 22.77 -29.06 -1.12
CA THR A 56 23.52 -28.29 -2.12
C THR A 56 25.01 -28.63 -1.95
N THR A 57 25.51 -29.51 -2.80
CA THR A 57 26.93 -29.77 -2.93
C THR A 57 27.60 -28.63 -3.68
N GLY A 58 28.32 -27.76 -2.96
CA GLY A 58 29.15 -26.70 -3.55
C GLY A 58 29.25 -25.41 -2.76
N ASP A 59 28.48 -25.22 -1.67
CA ASP A 59 28.29 -23.92 -1.00
C ASP A 59 28.90 -23.87 0.42
N SER A 60 29.66 -24.87 0.84
CA SER A 60 30.12 -25.03 2.22
C SER A 60 31.11 -23.95 2.72
N ASP A 61 31.63 -23.11 1.83
CA ASP A 61 32.65 -22.09 2.17
C ASP A 61 32.11 -20.65 2.16
N LYS A 62 30.86 -20.42 1.71
CA LYS A 62 30.21 -19.11 1.70
C LYS A 62 29.57 -18.78 3.05
N VAL A 63 29.45 -17.48 3.36
CA VAL A 63 28.62 -17.01 4.47
C VAL A 63 27.15 -17.12 4.06
N HIS A 64 26.37 -17.90 4.79
CA HIS A 64 24.94 -18.04 4.54
C HIS A 64 24.15 -16.97 5.28
N ILE A 65 23.29 -16.25 4.55
CA ILE A 65 22.34 -15.30 5.10
C ILE A 65 20.93 -15.60 4.60
N THR A 66 19.96 -15.31 5.43
CA THR A 66 18.52 -15.42 5.13
C THR A 66 17.90 -14.10 4.80
N TYR A 67 17.12 -14.04 3.72
CA TYR A 67 16.33 -12.88 3.31
C TYR A 67 14.86 -13.20 3.38
N ALA A 68 14.12 -12.59 4.33
CA ALA A 68 12.68 -12.78 4.44
C ALA A 68 11.94 -11.97 3.37
N GLN A 69 11.03 -12.64 2.66
CA GLN A 69 10.19 -12.07 1.62
C GLN A 69 8.73 -12.43 1.88
N TRP A 70 7.84 -11.44 1.81
CA TRP A 70 6.40 -11.69 1.73
C TRP A 70 5.97 -11.91 0.27
N GLY A 71 4.70 -12.30 0.09
CA GLY A 71 4.07 -12.27 -1.20
C GLY A 71 3.55 -13.62 -1.66
N ASN A 72 2.94 -13.59 -2.84
CA ASN A 72 2.46 -14.79 -3.53
C ASN A 72 3.62 -15.58 -4.15
N ASP A 73 3.31 -16.70 -4.79
CA ASP A 73 4.33 -17.58 -5.40
C ASP A 73 5.10 -16.87 -6.53
N THR A 74 4.46 -15.97 -7.28
CA THR A 74 5.09 -15.23 -8.39
C THR A 74 6.10 -14.21 -7.85
N GLU A 75 5.73 -13.43 -6.85
CA GLU A 75 6.63 -12.44 -6.21
C GLU A 75 7.81 -13.14 -5.53
N THR A 76 7.55 -14.24 -4.83
CA THR A 76 8.62 -15.00 -4.17
C THR A 76 9.57 -15.62 -5.20
N ALA A 77 9.04 -16.15 -6.32
CA ALA A 77 9.88 -16.71 -7.39
C ALA A 77 10.74 -15.61 -8.08
N ALA A 78 10.23 -14.40 -8.24
CA ALA A 78 10.99 -13.27 -8.77
C ALA A 78 12.15 -12.90 -7.83
N THR A 79 11.90 -12.79 -6.53
CA THR A 79 12.95 -12.52 -5.53
C THR A 79 13.98 -13.67 -5.46
N GLN A 80 13.52 -14.94 -5.54
CA GLN A 80 14.42 -16.08 -5.60
C GLN A 80 15.35 -16.02 -6.83
N ALA A 81 14.82 -15.65 -8.00
CA ALA A 81 15.64 -15.49 -9.20
C ALA A 81 16.71 -14.41 -9.06
N VAL A 82 16.39 -13.31 -8.35
CA VAL A 82 17.37 -12.25 -8.03
C VAL A 82 18.44 -12.78 -7.06
N ALA A 83 18.07 -13.52 -6.03
CA ALA A 83 19.01 -14.16 -5.10
C ALA A 83 19.90 -15.18 -5.81
N ASP A 84 19.35 -16.01 -6.69
CA ASP A 84 20.11 -16.98 -7.49
C ASP A 84 21.14 -16.30 -8.40
N LYS A 85 20.78 -15.14 -8.99
CA LYS A 85 21.72 -14.32 -9.76
C LYS A 85 22.88 -13.88 -8.87
N PHE A 86 22.61 -13.26 -7.71
CA PHE A 86 23.63 -12.85 -6.75
C PHE A 86 24.54 -14.02 -6.35
N ASN A 87 23.95 -15.15 -5.97
CA ASN A 87 24.67 -16.35 -5.54
C ASN A 87 25.59 -16.90 -6.63
N SER A 88 25.26 -16.68 -7.91
CA SER A 88 26.07 -17.13 -9.06
C SER A 88 27.17 -16.18 -9.48
N GLU A 89 27.11 -14.90 -9.10
CA GLU A 89 28.04 -13.86 -9.52
C GLU A 89 29.24 -13.67 -8.58
N GLN A 90 29.20 -14.27 -7.37
CA GLN A 90 30.25 -14.17 -6.38
C GLN A 90 30.35 -15.47 -5.53
N ASP A 91 31.46 -15.66 -4.79
CA ASP A 91 31.77 -16.87 -4.04
C ASP A 91 31.87 -16.65 -2.52
N GLU A 92 31.45 -15.49 -2.00
CA GLU A 92 31.63 -15.11 -0.58
C GLU A 92 30.36 -15.27 0.25
N ILE A 93 29.19 -14.96 -0.34
CA ILE A 93 27.90 -14.94 0.35
C ILE A 93 26.90 -15.86 -0.38
N TYR A 94 26.05 -16.53 0.38
CA TYR A 94 24.90 -17.25 -0.13
C TYR A 94 23.62 -16.71 0.50
N VAL A 95 22.70 -16.22 -0.32
CA VAL A 95 21.40 -15.70 0.11
C VAL A 95 20.35 -16.76 -0.07
N GLU A 96 19.67 -17.14 1.01
CA GLU A 96 18.49 -18.00 1.02
C GLU A 96 17.23 -17.17 1.22
N VAL A 97 16.25 -17.27 0.31
CA VAL A 97 14.97 -16.56 0.41
C VAL A 97 14.01 -17.33 1.31
N LEU A 98 13.62 -16.72 2.44
CA LEU A 98 12.63 -17.24 3.36
C LEU A 98 11.25 -16.67 3.01
N LYS A 99 10.39 -17.46 2.39
CA LYS A 99 9.00 -17.06 2.13
C LYS A 99 8.19 -17.06 3.41
N ILE A 100 7.49 -15.97 3.68
CA ILE A 100 6.48 -15.84 4.73
C ILE A 100 5.21 -15.29 4.10
N ASP A 101 4.04 -15.89 4.39
CA ASP A 101 2.76 -15.43 3.85
C ASP A 101 2.45 -14.00 4.31
N HIS A 102 1.99 -13.17 3.38
CA HIS A 102 1.72 -11.74 3.60
C HIS A 102 0.81 -11.49 4.81
N ASP A 103 -0.32 -12.20 4.92
CA ASP A 103 -1.33 -12.00 5.98
C ASP A 103 -0.81 -12.28 7.39
N ASN A 104 0.28 -13.03 7.52
CA ASN A 104 0.88 -13.42 8.78
C ASN A 104 2.31 -12.87 8.97
N TYR A 105 2.76 -12.01 8.06
CA TYR A 105 4.17 -11.63 7.96
C TYR A 105 4.70 -11.00 9.25
N VAL A 106 4.11 -9.90 9.70
CA VAL A 106 4.53 -9.18 10.91
C VAL A 106 4.37 -10.05 12.16
N THR A 107 3.27 -10.82 12.26
CA THR A 107 3.04 -11.75 13.38
C THR A 107 4.14 -12.81 13.44
N LYS A 108 4.55 -13.35 12.29
CA LYS A 108 5.62 -14.34 12.21
C LYS A 108 6.97 -13.75 12.60
N LEU A 109 7.32 -12.56 12.10
CA LEU A 109 8.56 -11.87 12.47
C LEU A 109 8.59 -11.55 13.98
N ASN A 110 7.49 -11.11 14.59
CA ASN A 110 7.40 -10.89 16.04
C ASN A 110 7.62 -12.18 16.84
N ALA A 111 7.10 -13.31 16.38
CA ALA A 111 7.34 -14.60 17.01
C ALA A 111 8.82 -15.01 16.91
N MET A 112 9.43 -14.86 15.71
CA MET A 112 10.84 -15.12 15.47
C MET A 112 11.73 -14.17 16.30
N ALA A 113 11.40 -12.87 16.41
CA ALA A 113 12.11 -11.92 17.27
C ALA A 113 12.13 -12.36 18.73
N THR A 114 10.98 -12.85 19.23
CA THR A 114 10.84 -13.35 20.62
C THR A 114 11.68 -14.61 20.84
N ALA A 115 11.78 -15.46 19.83
CA ALA A 115 12.60 -16.69 19.89
C ALA A 115 14.11 -16.42 19.73
N GLY A 116 14.50 -15.22 19.26
CA GLY A 116 15.89 -14.91 18.88
C GLY A 116 16.30 -15.53 17.55
N GLU A 117 15.33 -15.72 16.65
CA GLU A 117 15.46 -16.46 15.37
C GLU A 117 15.04 -15.58 14.17
N LEU A 118 15.20 -14.23 14.27
CA LEU A 118 14.98 -13.37 13.12
C LEU A 118 15.91 -13.73 11.96
N PRO A 119 15.45 -13.61 10.71
CA PRO A 119 16.34 -13.71 9.55
C PRO A 119 17.43 -12.64 9.59
N ASP A 120 18.45 -12.73 8.74
CA ASP A 120 19.52 -11.73 8.71
C ASP A 120 19.04 -10.42 8.13
N THR A 121 18.21 -10.47 7.10
CA THR A 121 17.63 -9.30 6.40
C THR A 121 16.28 -9.67 5.80
N GLY A 122 15.57 -8.69 5.28
CA GLY A 122 14.30 -8.94 4.61
C GLY A 122 13.47 -7.69 4.39
N ILE A 123 12.38 -7.85 3.67
CA ILE A 123 11.37 -6.82 3.51
C ILE A 123 10.54 -6.68 4.79
N MET A 124 9.99 -5.51 5.06
CA MET A 124 9.10 -5.22 6.20
C MET A 124 7.90 -4.38 5.77
N SER A 125 6.82 -4.40 6.56
CA SER A 125 5.75 -3.40 6.40
C SER A 125 6.27 -2.04 6.82
N GLU A 126 5.89 -1.01 6.10
CA GLU A 126 6.31 0.38 6.36
C GLU A 126 5.95 0.80 7.78
N ALA A 127 4.72 0.54 8.20
CA ALA A 127 4.23 0.90 9.53
C ALA A 127 4.95 0.18 10.68
N GLY A 128 5.53 -0.99 10.43
CA GLY A 128 6.22 -1.80 11.45
C GLY A 128 7.70 -1.48 11.63
N VAL A 129 8.34 -0.73 10.72
CA VAL A 129 9.80 -0.51 10.76
C VAL A 129 10.23 0.20 12.04
N LEU A 130 9.59 1.31 12.38
CA LEU A 130 10.00 2.11 13.53
C LEU A 130 9.68 1.41 14.86
N ASP A 131 8.62 0.60 14.91
CA ASP A 131 8.31 -0.25 16.08
C ASP A 131 9.42 -1.29 16.32
N PHE A 132 9.92 -1.91 15.25
CA PHE A 132 11.06 -2.84 15.35
C PHE A 132 12.34 -2.10 15.77
N ALA A 133 12.57 -0.90 15.24
CA ALA A 133 13.72 -0.07 15.63
C ALA A 133 13.65 0.36 17.11
N GLU A 134 12.47 0.76 17.61
CA GLU A 134 12.27 1.12 19.04
C GLU A 134 12.56 -0.08 19.96
N ASN A 135 12.20 -1.28 19.53
CA ASN A 135 12.49 -2.52 20.27
C ASN A 135 13.96 -3.00 20.10
N GLY A 136 14.79 -2.26 19.39
CA GLY A 136 16.20 -2.60 19.14
C GLY A 136 16.38 -3.82 18.23
N LEU A 137 15.40 -4.13 17.39
CA LEU A 137 15.40 -5.29 16.51
C LEU A 137 16.00 -5.00 15.12
N LEU A 138 16.30 -3.73 14.82
CA LEU A 138 16.92 -3.34 13.55
C LEU A 138 18.37 -2.88 13.75
N TYR A 139 19.18 -3.12 12.73
CA TYR A 139 20.58 -2.70 12.68
C TYR A 139 20.69 -1.27 12.14
N ASP A 140 21.69 -0.51 12.61
CA ASP A 140 22.06 0.79 12.02
C ASP A 140 22.74 0.57 10.66
N ILE A 141 22.10 1.04 9.58
CA ILE A 141 22.59 0.88 8.22
C ILE A 141 23.24 2.15 7.65
N SER A 142 23.63 3.11 8.51
CA SER A 142 24.27 4.37 8.11
C SER A 142 25.53 4.16 7.26
N ASP A 143 26.23 3.07 7.48
CA ASP A 143 27.47 2.72 6.78
C ASP A 143 27.23 1.91 5.47
N MET A 144 25.98 1.65 5.10
CA MET A 144 25.66 0.85 3.92
C MET A 144 26.18 1.46 2.62
N TYR A 145 26.19 2.80 2.53
CA TYR A 145 26.68 3.53 1.37
C TYR A 145 27.91 4.37 1.70
N GLY A 146 28.99 4.15 0.96
CA GLY A 146 30.22 4.92 1.05
C GLY A 146 30.19 6.25 0.28
N GLU A 147 31.29 6.96 0.30
CA GLU A 147 31.48 8.17 -0.51
C GLU A 147 31.54 7.81 -2.00
N GLY A 148 30.69 8.47 -2.83
CA GLY A 148 30.62 8.23 -4.27
C GLY A 148 29.68 7.10 -4.71
N ASP A 149 29.10 6.35 -3.78
CA ASP A 149 28.06 5.37 -4.11
C ASP A 149 26.75 6.07 -4.49
N ALA A 150 26.03 5.48 -5.46
CA ALA A 150 24.65 5.89 -5.76
C ALA A 150 23.76 5.56 -4.56
N LYS A 151 23.04 6.56 -4.05
CA LYS A 151 22.17 6.43 -2.87
C LYS A 151 20.71 6.41 -3.26
N PRO A 152 19.88 5.72 -2.47
CA PRO A 152 18.43 5.85 -2.58
C PRO A 152 17.98 7.30 -2.36
N LEU A 153 16.82 7.63 -2.94
CA LEU A 153 16.13 8.90 -2.66
C LEU A 153 15.97 9.09 -1.15
N GLU A 154 16.23 10.30 -0.68
CA GLU A 154 16.14 10.64 0.76
C GLU A 154 14.71 10.42 1.31
N SER A 155 13.69 10.67 0.49
CA SER A 155 12.27 10.45 0.83
C SER A 155 11.92 8.98 1.13
N LEU A 156 12.78 8.03 0.72
CA LEU A 156 12.59 6.60 0.91
C LEU A 156 13.39 6.01 2.10
N THR A 157 14.01 6.88 2.90
CA THR A 157 14.85 6.47 4.02
C THR A 157 14.07 6.51 5.33
N PHE A 158 13.95 5.36 6.00
CA PHE A 158 13.39 5.28 7.35
C PHE A 158 14.45 5.66 8.37
N LYS A 159 14.13 6.62 9.23
CA LYS A 159 15.05 7.12 10.27
C LYS A 159 14.42 6.95 11.65
N PHE A 160 15.08 6.16 12.48
CA PHE A 160 14.75 6.08 13.89
C PHE A 160 15.69 6.97 14.69
N LYS A 161 15.14 8.01 15.35
CA LYS A 161 15.92 9.01 16.11
C LYS A 161 17.11 9.59 15.31
N GLY A 162 16.89 9.80 13.99
CA GLY A 162 17.86 10.35 13.06
C GLY A 162 18.85 9.33 12.44
N THR A 163 18.81 8.07 12.87
CA THR A 163 19.65 6.97 12.34
C THR A 163 18.92 6.23 11.25
N PRO A 164 19.50 6.06 10.05
CA PRO A 164 18.93 5.20 9.00
C PRO A 164 18.82 3.75 9.48
N VAL A 165 17.61 3.16 9.39
CA VAL A 165 17.34 1.79 9.81
C VAL A 165 16.76 0.95 8.69
N ALA A 166 16.22 1.58 7.63
CA ALA A 166 15.72 0.92 6.44
C ALA A 166 15.72 1.84 5.23
N TYR A 167 15.69 1.26 4.03
CA TYR A 167 15.36 1.92 2.78
C TYR A 167 14.20 1.17 2.12
N SER A 168 13.27 1.90 1.49
CA SER A 168 12.26 1.26 0.64
C SER A 168 12.91 0.46 -0.48
N ALA A 169 12.28 -0.65 -0.85
CA ALA A 169 12.71 -1.47 -1.98
C ALA A 169 12.23 -0.88 -3.32
N ALA A 170 11.21 -0.02 -3.27
CA ALA A 170 10.62 0.64 -4.44
C ALA A 170 10.28 2.09 -4.11
N ASN A 171 10.16 2.95 -5.14
CA ASN A 171 9.60 4.29 -5.02
C ASN A 171 8.23 4.31 -5.67
N GLU A 172 7.20 3.95 -4.94
CA GLU A 172 5.84 3.94 -5.42
C GLU A 172 5.13 5.26 -5.05
N VAL A 173 4.38 5.83 -5.99
CA VAL A 173 3.66 7.09 -5.80
C VAL A 173 2.20 6.95 -6.18
N LEU A 174 1.34 7.81 -5.59
CA LEU A 174 -0.08 7.82 -5.91
C LEU A 174 -0.36 8.70 -7.13
N ASN A 175 -1.22 8.19 -8.00
CA ASN A 175 -1.63 8.83 -9.25
C ASN A 175 -3.14 8.70 -9.48
N MET A 176 -3.65 9.42 -10.49
CA MET A 176 -5.01 9.28 -11.01
C MET A 176 -4.99 8.36 -12.23
N TRP A 177 -5.43 7.12 -12.07
CA TRP A 177 -5.59 6.14 -13.15
C TRP A 177 -6.96 6.26 -13.78
N TYR A 178 -7.10 5.97 -15.06
CA TYR A 178 -8.40 6.06 -15.73
C TYR A 178 -8.55 5.03 -16.87
N ASN A 179 -9.78 4.60 -17.06
CA ASN A 179 -10.19 3.73 -18.16
C ASN A 179 -10.46 4.61 -19.39
N ILE A 180 -9.58 4.54 -20.40
CA ILE A 180 -9.66 5.35 -21.64
C ILE A 180 -10.90 5.00 -22.44
N ASP A 181 -11.26 3.71 -22.51
CA ASP A 181 -12.40 3.25 -23.30
C ASP A 181 -13.72 3.73 -22.69
N LEU A 182 -13.86 3.59 -21.36
CA LEU A 182 -15.03 4.07 -20.64
C LEU A 182 -15.16 5.60 -20.70
N LEU A 183 -14.04 6.34 -20.57
CA LEU A 183 -14.02 7.79 -20.72
C LEU A 183 -14.54 8.21 -22.12
N LYS A 184 -14.04 7.56 -23.19
CA LYS A 184 -14.50 7.81 -24.56
C LYS A 184 -15.99 7.51 -24.71
N GLU A 185 -16.45 6.38 -24.19
CA GLU A 185 -17.87 5.97 -24.24
C GLU A 185 -18.79 6.99 -23.54
N VAL A 186 -18.44 7.41 -22.33
CA VAL A 186 -19.19 8.40 -21.55
C VAL A 186 -19.25 9.74 -22.27
N CYS A 187 -18.13 10.18 -22.85
CA CYS A 187 -18.07 11.42 -23.62
C CYS A 187 -18.90 11.33 -24.89
N GLU A 188 -18.86 10.21 -25.61
CA GLU A 188 -19.69 9.99 -26.82
C GLU A 188 -21.19 10.03 -26.48
N LYS A 189 -21.63 9.34 -25.43
CA LYS A 189 -23.03 9.37 -24.98
C LYS A 189 -23.54 10.78 -24.70
N GLN A 190 -22.66 11.69 -24.28
CA GLN A 190 -22.98 13.08 -23.95
C GLN A 190 -22.61 14.08 -25.04
N ASN A 191 -22.02 13.65 -26.18
CA ASN A 191 -21.48 14.50 -27.25
C ASN A 191 -20.42 15.50 -26.73
N LEU A 192 -19.51 15.02 -25.89
CA LEU A 192 -18.41 15.77 -25.30
C LEU A 192 -17.07 15.40 -26.00
N ASP A 193 -16.11 16.31 -25.93
CA ASP A 193 -14.73 16.05 -26.40
C ASP A 193 -13.93 15.37 -25.26
N PRO A 194 -13.50 14.10 -25.39
CA PRO A 194 -12.78 13.39 -24.35
C PRO A 194 -11.52 14.10 -23.87
N ALA A 195 -10.84 14.86 -24.73
CA ALA A 195 -9.61 15.58 -24.38
C ALA A 195 -9.81 16.62 -23.25
N GLN A 196 -11.03 17.08 -23.03
CA GLN A 196 -11.34 18.03 -21.97
C GLN A 196 -11.57 17.36 -20.59
N PHE A 197 -11.73 16.04 -20.58
CA PHE A 197 -12.07 15.24 -19.41
C PHE A 197 -10.99 14.20 -19.08
N THR A 198 -9.94 14.14 -19.88
CA THR A 198 -8.77 13.28 -19.63
C THR A 198 -7.94 13.83 -18.48
N PRO A 199 -7.63 13.02 -17.44
CA PRO A 199 -6.73 13.42 -16.36
C PRO A 199 -5.40 13.98 -16.91
N PRO A 200 -4.97 15.18 -16.47
CA PRO A 200 -3.74 15.79 -16.97
C PRO A 200 -2.50 14.94 -16.61
N ALA A 201 -1.63 14.70 -17.58
CA ALA A 201 -0.38 14.01 -17.34
C ALA A 201 0.69 14.89 -16.68
N SER A 202 0.56 16.22 -16.72
CA SER A 202 1.59 17.13 -16.21
C SER A 202 1.08 18.04 -15.10
N GLU A 203 1.96 18.34 -14.15
CA GLU A 203 1.69 19.16 -12.96
C GLU A 203 1.15 20.54 -13.30
N ASP A 204 1.66 21.20 -14.34
CA ASP A 204 1.25 22.54 -14.76
C ASP A 204 -0.22 22.62 -15.20
N LYS A 205 -0.79 21.47 -15.59
CA LYS A 205 -2.20 21.32 -16.01
C LYS A 205 -3.06 20.59 -14.97
N ALA A 206 -2.50 20.23 -13.82
CA ALA A 206 -3.25 19.54 -12.77
C ALA A 206 -4.57 20.27 -12.47
N TRP A 207 -5.63 19.50 -12.28
CA TRP A 207 -6.92 20.07 -11.91
C TRP A 207 -6.92 20.53 -10.45
N ASP A 208 -7.45 21.71 -10.18
CA ASP A 208 -7.87 22.02 -8.82
C ASP A 208 -9.08 21.14 -8.41
N TRP A 209 -9.32 21.06 -7.11
CA TRP A 209 -10.38 20.18 -6.58
C TRP A 209 -11.76 20.50 -7.14
N ASP A 210 -12.10 21.78 -7.30
CA ASP A 210 -13.41 22.19 -7.83
C ASP A 210 -13.59 21.78 -9.29
N THR A 211 -12.53 21.88 -10.09
CA THR A 211 -12.50 21.41 -11.48
C THR A 211 -12.65 19.89 -11.53
N PHE A 212 -11.91 19.15 -10.70
CA PHE A 212 -12.00 17.70 -10.60
C PHE A 212 -13.43 17.25 -10.26
N VAL A 213 -14.06 17.84 -9.25
CA VAL A 213 -15.45 17.51 -8.86
C VAL A 213 -16.41 17.71 -10.02
N LYS A 214 -16.32 18.84 -10.75
CA LYS A 214 -17.18 19.11 -11.91
C LYS A 214 -16.97 18.09 -13.03
N ILE A 215 -15.74 17.69 -13.29
CA ILE A 215 -15.40 16.67 -14.28
C ILE A 215 -16.00 15.33 -13.84
N ALA A 216 -15.77 14.93 -12.58
CA ALA A 216 -16.32 13.70 -12.04
C ALA A 216 -17.85 13.67 -12.14
N GLN A 217 -18.54 14.74 -11.78
CA GLN A 217 -20.00 14.85 -11.92
C GLN A 217 -20.45 14.78 -13.40
N THR A 218 -19.70 15.39 -14.32
CA THR A 218 -20.02 15.35 -15.76
C THR A 218 -19.86 13.94 -16.33
N LEU A 219 -18.86 13.18 -15.84
CA LEU A 219 -18.60 11.81 -16.28
C LEU A 219 -19.48 10.77 -15.56
N THR A 220 -20.22 11.14 -14.52
CA THR A 220 -21.17 10.26 -13.81
C THR A 220 -22.47 10.20 -14.58
N LEU A 221 -22.97 8.99 -14.86
CA LEU A 221 -24.22 8.77 -15.57
C LEU A 221 -25.18 7.91 -14.77
N ASP A 222 -26.44 8.31 -14.71
CA ASP A 222 -27.53 7.44 -14.26
C ASP A 222 -27.99 6.48 -15.38
N ILE A 223 -28.88 5.55 -15.04
CA ILE A 223 -29.46 4.57 -15.98
C ILE A 223 -30.24 5.21 -17.15
N ASN A 224 -30.57 6.51 -17.08
CA ASN A 224 -31.24 7.28 -18.12
C ASN A 224 -30.23 8.10 -18.97
N GLY A 225 -28.94 7.95 -18.71
CA GLY A 225 -27.85 8.70 -19.38
C GLY A 225 -27.79 10.17 -18.96
N LYS A 226 -28.30 10.55 -17.79
CA LYS A 226 -28.19 11.89 -17.22
C LYS A 226 -26.93 11.97 -16.38
N ASN A 227 -26.16 13.05 -16.50
CA ASN A 227 -25.01 13.26 -15.63
C ASN A 227 -25.41 13.92 -14.30
N ALA A 228 -24.53 13.83 -13.30
CA ALA A 228 -24.81 14.32 -11.95
C ALA A 228 -24.99 15.84 -11.84
N LEU A 229 -24.79 16.60 -12.90
CA LEU A 229 -25.11 18.06 -12.98
C LEU A 229 -26.50 18.31 -13.58
N ASP A 230 -27.16 17.32 -14.22
CA ASP A 230 -28.48 17.46 -14.80
C ASP A 230 -29.53 17.46 -13.67
N PRO A 231 -30.45 18.44 -13.60
CA PRO A 231 -31.53 18.44 -12.59
C PRO A 231 -32.44 17.21 -12.60
N ALA A 232 -32.44 16.40 -13.67
CA ALA A 232 -33.21 15.16 -13.80
C ALA A 232 -32.36 13.91 -13.51
N PHE A 233 -31.15 14.06 -13.00
CA PHE A 233 -30.30 12.95 -12.59
C PHE A 233 -30.93 12.16 -11.46
N ASP A 234 -30.84 10.85 -11.55
CA ASP A 234 -31.36 9.91 -10.55
C ASP A 234 -30.20 9.33 -9.70
N PRO A 235 -29.95 9.88 -8.51
CA PRO A 235 -28.83 9.46 -7.67
C PRO A 235 -29.02 8.05 -7.06
N GLU A 236 -30.22 7.49 -7.10
CA GLU A 236 -30.49 6.13 -6.60
C GLU A 236 -30.15 5.05 -7.64
N ASN A 237 -29.96 5.43 -8.91
CA ASN A 237 -29.74 4.50 -10.00
C ASN A 237 -28.60 4.95 -10.91
N ILE A 238 -27.37 4.98 -10.35
CA ILE A 238 -26.16 5.35 -11.07
C ILE A 238 -25.62 4.15 -11.84
N GLU A 239 -25.35 4.31 -13.13
CA GLU A 239 -24.77 3.28 -13.99
C GLU A 239 -23.23 3.39 -14.05
N ILE A 240 -22.71 4.62 -14.15
CA ILE A 240 -21.29 4.92 -14.26
C ILE A 240 -20.93 6.04 -13.28
N TYR A 241 -19.89 5.85 -12.50
CA TYR A 241 -19.32 6.84 -11.62
C TYR A 241 -18.12 7.54 -12.30
N GLY A 242 -18.03 8.86 -12.15
CA GLY A 242 -16.93 9.62 -12.72
C GLY A 242 -15.59 9.39 -12.04
N CYS A 243 -15.60 9.15 -10.74
CA CYS A 243 -14.37 8.93 -9.98
C CYS A 243 -14.53 7.94 -8.83
N ASN A 244 -13.38 7.49 -8.32
CA ASN A 244 -13.21 6.86 -7.03
C ASN A 244 -11.91 7.37 -6.38
N ILE A 245 -11.93 7.56 -5.08
CA ILE A 245 -10.73 7.88 -4.28
C ILE A 245 -10.47 6.70 -3.35
N ASN A 246 -9.26 6.20 -3.35
CA ASN A 246 -8.83 5.20 -2.38
C ASN A 246 -8.81 5.82 -0.98
N THR A 247 -9.52 5.20 -0.02
CA THR A 247 -9.74 5.74 1.32
C THR A 247 -8.99 4.97 2.42
N LEU A 248 -7.99 4.19 2.05
CA LEU A 248 -7.06 3.64 3.04
C LEU A 248 -6.44 4.79 3.85
N ALA A 249 -6.43 4.67 5.18
CA ALA A 249 -6.04 5.76 6.07
C ALA A 249 -4.70 6.40 5.69
N TRP A 250 -3.69 5.58 5.35
CA TRP A 250 -2.39 6.09 4.93
C TRP A 250 -2.41 6.82 3.57
N GLN A 251 -3.30 6.44 2.63
CA GLN A 251 -3.44 7.15 1.34
C GLN A 251 -4.18 8.49 1.50
N LEU A 252 -5.06 8.59 2.50
CA LEU A 252 -5.76 9.84 2.79
C LEU A 252 -4.82 10.97 3.24
N GLU A 253 -3.62 10.65 3.72
CA GLU A 253 -2.62 11.64 4.11
C GLU A 253 -2.26 12.60 2.95
N VAL A 254 -2.22 12.11 1.70
CA VAL A 254 -1.93 12.95 0.53
C VAL A 254 -2.92 14.10 0.37
N TRP A 255 -4.19 13.87 0.67
CA TRP A 255 -5.23 14.88 0.56
C TRP A 255 -5.17 15.91 1.68
N ALA A 256 -4.83 15.46 2.90
CA ALA A 256 -4.57 16.36 4.01
C ALA A 256 -3.38 17.29 3.69
N LEU A 257 -2.26 16.74 3.21
CA LEU A 257 -1.09 17.50 2.77
C LEU A 257 -1.41 18.46 1.60
N SER A 258 -2.19 17.98 0.64
CA SER A 258 -2.64 18.80 -0.48
C SER A 258 -3.46 20.01 -0.02
N ASN A 259 -4.23 19.89 1.07
CA ASN A 259 -5.02 21.00 1.62
C ASN A 259 -4.25 21.85 2.67
N GLY A 260 -2.96 21.59 2.87
CA GLY A 260 -2.12 22.33 3.83
C GLY A 260 -2.25 21.85 5.27
N GLY A 261 -2.92 20.69 5.50
CA GLY A 261 -2.98 19.97 6.76
C GLY A 261 -1.93 18.87 6.84
N GLY A 262 -2.25 17.81 7.57
CA GLY A 262 -1.43 16.62 7.75
C GLY A 262 -1.86 15.87 9.01
N TYR A 263 -1.46 14.62 9.13
CA TYR A 263 -1.71 13.82 10.33
C TYR A 263 -0.84 14.30 11.49
N TYR A 264 0.36 14.73 11.15
CA TYR A 264 1.35 15.28 12.06
C TYR A 264 1.85 16.63 11.54
N ASN A 265 2.50 17.39 12.40
CA ASN A 265 3.23 18.58 11.96
C ASN A 265 4.49 18.18 11.16
N ALA A 266 5.06 19.14 10.42
CA ALA A 266 6.14 18.86 9.45
C ALA A 266 7.41 18.22 10.03
N ASP A 267 7.66 18.35 11.33
CA ASP A 267 8.79 17.74 12.02
C ASP A 267 8.43 16.45 12.79
N GLY A 268 7.19 15.97 12.66
CA GLY A 268 6.73 14.73 13.28
C GLY A 268 6.67 14.76 14.81
N THR A 269 6.59 15.95 15.42
CA THR A 269 6.65 16.12 16.88
C THR A 269 5.29 16.34 17.53
N ALA A 270 4.22 16.44 16.75
CA ALA A 270 2.85 16.62 17.26
C ALA A 270 1.81 16.06 16.29
N CYS A 271 0.79 15.41 16.82
CA CYS A 271 -0.40 15.03 16.06
C CYS A 271 -1.24 16.28 15.72
N THR A 272 -1.64 16.42 14.46
CA THR A 272 -2.45 17.53 13.94
C THR A 272 -3.67 17.06 13.16
N ILE A 273 -4.06 15.82 13.36
CA ILE A 273 -5.08 15.10 12.57
C ILE A 273 -6.42 15.84 12.51
N ASN A 274 -6.84 16.49 13.57
CA ASN A 274 -8.10 17.22 13.63
C ASN A 274 -7.99 18.71 13.23
N SER A 275 -6.89 19.09 12.55
CA SER A 275 -6.81 20.41 11.94
C SER A 275 -7.95 20.61 10.94
N LYS A 276 -8.40 21.86 10.80
CA LYS A 276 -9.48 22.18 9.87
C LYS A 276 -9.11 21.79 8.43
N GLU A 277 -7.87 21.99 8.05
CA GLU A 277 -7.36 21.68 6.72
C GLU A 277 -7.44 20.18 6.42
N THR A 278 -7.09 19.33 7.38
CA THR A 278 -7.23 17.86 7.27
C THR A 278 -8.70 17.46 7.22
N ALA A 279 -9.51 17.97 8.14
CA ALA A 279 -10.94 17.66 8.19
C ALA A 279 -11.68 18.07 6.91
N ASP A 280 -11.39 19.28 6.38
CA ASP A 280 -11.99 19.77 5.13
C ASP A 280 -11.62 18.87 3.94
N ALA A 281 -10.37 18.37 3.85
CA ALA A 281 -9.95 17.47 2.77
C ALA A 281 -10.68 16.11 2.85
N ILE A 282 -10.78 15.52 4.03
CA ILE A 282 -11.50 14.27 4.26
C ILE A 282 -12.99 14.43 3.96
N GLN A 283 -13.61 15.53 4.42
CA GLN A 283 -15.01 15.84 4.12
C GLN A 283 -15.25 15.99 2.62
N ALA A 284 -14.33 16.64 1.90
CA ALA A 284 -14.45 16.81 0.47
C ALA A 284 -14.43 15.49 -0.30
N ILE A 285 -13.70 14.47 0.20
CA ILE A 285 -13.71 13.11 -0.34
C ILE A 285 -15.06 12.44 -0.06
N ALA A 286 -15.56 12.49 1.18
CA ALA A 286 -16.88 11.97 1.53
C ALA A 286 -18.00 12.59 0.69
N ASP A 287 -17.90 13.90 0.43
CA ASP A 287 -18.84 14.64 -0.37
C ASP A 287 -18.95 14.15 -1.83
N LEU A 288 -17.91 13.49 -2.39
CA LEU A 288 -17.99 12.91 -3.74
C LEU A 288 -19.12 11.87 -3.83
N THR A 289 -19.30 11.09 -2.77
CA THR A 289 -20.37 10.10 -2.65
C THR A 289 -21.65 10.73 -2.10
N LEU A 290 -21.58 11.37 -0.93
CA LEU A 290 -22.76 11.79 -0.16
C LEU A 290 -23.52 12.97 -0.75
N LYS A 291 -22.81 13.87 -1.42
CA LYS A 291 -23.35 15.14 -1.91
C LYS A 291 -23.34 15.27 -3.43
N TYR A 292 -22.24 14.87 -4.05
CA TYR A 292 -22.05 15.04 -5.49
C TYR A 292 -22.43 13.81 -6.28
N HIS A 293 -22.61 12.65 -5.61
CA HIS A 293 -23.01 11.37 -6.18
C HIS A 293 -22.15 10.94 -7.38
N CYS A 294 -20.86 11.31 -7.38
CA CYS A 294 -19.94 11.04 -8.48
C CYS A 294 -18.89 9.96 -8.15
N ALA A 295 -18.92 9.43 -6.94
CA ALA A 295 -18.14 8.29 -6.49
C ALA A 295 -19.07 7.20 -5.90
N PRO A 296 -18.68 5.91 -5.96
CA PRO A 296 -19.44 4.82 -5.34
C PRO A 296 -19.43 4.94 -3.80
N GLU A 297 -20.24 4.14 -3.14
CA GLU A 297 -20.17 3.98 -1.69
C GLU A 297 -18.77 3.53 -1.27
N ILE A 298 -18.26 4.18 -0.22
CA ILE A 298 -16.93 3.88 0.31
C ILE A 298 -16.98 2.57 1.09
N SER A 299 -16.12 1.64 0.71
CA SER A 299 -15.99 0.32 1.33
C SER A 299 -14.58 -0.23 1.08
N ASP A 300 -14.20 -1.29 1.77
CA ASP A 300 -12.93 -1.97 1.50
C ASP A 300 -12.78 -2.40 0.03
N ALA A 301 -13.90 -2.76 -0.62
CA ALA A 301 -13.91 -3.10 -2.04
C ALA A 301 -13.60 -1.91 -2.97
N SER A 302 -13.81 -0.66 -2.55
CA SER A 302 -13.48 0.53 -3.35
C SER A 302 -12.00 0.90 -3.31
N ASN A 303 -11.21 0.29 -2.41
CA ASN A 303 -9.80 0.62 -2.17
C ASN A 303 -8.82 -0.18 -3.06
N SER A 304 -9.19 -0.45 -4.32
CA SER A 304 -8.33 -1.13 -5.29
C SER A 304 -8.73 -0.78 -6.71
N LEU A 305 -7.77 -0.62 -7.62
CA LEU A 305 -8.06 -0.40 -9.05
C LEU A 305 -8.83 -1.58 -9.67
N ASN A 306 -8.53 -2.80 -9.26
CA ASN A 306 -9.25 -3.98 -9.76
C ASN A 306 -10.74 -3.93 -9.43
N THR A 307 -11.09 -3.46 -8.25
CA THR A 307 -12.49 -3.36 -7.81
C THR A 307 -13.15 -2.05 -8.21
N SER A 308 -12.41 -1.02 -8.58
CA SER A 308 -12.92 0.24 -9.11
C SER A 308 -12.91 0.26 -10.65
N LEU A 309 -11.75 0.47 -11.30
CA LEU A 309 -11.66 0.52 -12.76
C LEU A 309 -12.00 -0.82 -13.43
N GLY A 310 -11.62 -1.94 -12.80
CA GLY A 310 -11.86 -3.29 -13.33
C GLY A 310 -13.35 -3.68 -13.43
N THR A 311 -14.25 -2.98 -12.76
CA THR A 311 -15.70 -3.18 -12.92
C THR A 311 -16.26 -2.53 -14.18
N GLU A 312 -15.48 -1.69 -14.86
CA GLU A 312 -15.92 -0.86 -15.98
C GLU A 312 -17.10 0.07 -15.62
N LYS A 313 -17.23 0.43 -14.35
CA LYS A 313 -18.27 1.34 -13.84
C LYS A 313 -17.70 2.64 -13.26
N VAL A 314 -16.38 2.73 -13.15
CA VAL A 314 -15.68 3.92 -12.64
C VAL A 314 -14.73 4.40 -13.72
N VAL A 315 -14.83 5.68 -14.08
CA VAL A 315 -14.01 6.26 -15.16
C VAL A 315 -12.57 6.49 -14.71
N MET A 316 -12.36 7.02 -13.51
CA MET A 316 -11.03 7.29 -12.95
C MET A 316 -10.96 6.97 -11.47
N SER A 317 -9.80 6.51 -11.01
CA SER A 317 -9.57 6.10 -9.62
C SER A 317 -8.15 6.41 -9.18
N THR A 318 -7.97 6.76 -7.91
CA THR A 318 -6.64 6.97 -7.35
C THR A 318 -6.07 5.68 -6.78
N ASP A 319 -4.80 5.42 -7.07
CA ASP A 319 -4.03 4.33 -6.47
C ASP A 319 -2.54 4.48 -6.86
N GLY A 320 -1.70 3.54 -6.42
CA GLY A 320 -0.27 3.59 -6.63
C GLY A 320 0.23 3.07 -7.98
N ALA A 321 1.45 3.45 -8.30
CA ALA A 321 2.13 3.08 -9.55
C ALA A 321 2.39 1.57 -9.68
N TRP A 322 2.43 0.81 -8.57
CA TRP A 322 2.52 -0.67 -8.56
C TRP A 322 1.42 -1.37 -9.36
N ASN A 323 0.33 -0.67 -9.66
CA ASN A 323 -0.77 -1.25 -10.45
C ASN A 323 -0.39 -1.59 -11.89
N VAL A 324 0.67 -1.03 -12.44
CA VAL A 324 1.21 -1.43 -13.76
C VAL A 324 1.58 -2.91 -13.74
N GLY A 325 2.32 -3.36 -12.73
CA GLY A 325 2.75 -4.75 -12.62
C GLY A 325 1.75 -5.71 -11.99
N THR A 326 0.67 -5.23 -11.35
CA THR A 326 -0.26 -6.08 -10.60
C THR A 326 -1.64 -6.21 -11.22
N PHE A 327 -2.15 -5.16 -11.85
CA PHE A 327 -3.51 -5.14 -12.40
C PHE A 327 -3.59 -4.57 -13.82
N LEU A 328 -2.82 -3.52 -14.10
CA LEU A 328 -2.70 -2.90 -15.40
C LEU A 328 -1.60 -3.63 -16.22
N GLY A 329 -1.13 -3.06 -17.30
CA GLY A 329 -0.13 -3.68 -18.16
C GLY A 329 -0.76 -4.43 -19.34
N PRO A 330 -0.03 -5.35 -19.99
CA PRO A 330 -0.47 -5.98 -21.24
C PRO A 330 -1.73 -6.81 -21.12
N ASP A 331 -2.04 -7.31 -19.92
CA ASP A 331 -3.20 -8.17 -19.65
C ASP A 331 -4.46 -7.38 -19.25
N ALA A 332 -4.37 -6.05 -19.16
CA ALA A 332 -5.53 -5.20 -18.87
C ALA A 332 -6.64 -5.40 -19.93
N GLN A 333 -7.88 -5.48 -19.45
CA GLN A 333 -9.03 -5.76 -20.32
C GLN A 333 -9.56 -4.48 -21.02
N PHE A 334 -8.94 -3.33 -20.77
CA PHE A 334 -9.29 -2.02 -21.33
C PHE A 334 -8.03 -1.17 -21.54
N GLU A 335 -8.10 -0.19 -22.43
CA GLU A 335 -7.06 0.82 -22.53
C GLU A 335 -7.07 1.72 -21.29
N TYR A 336 -5.91 1.95 -20.69
CA TYR A 336 -5.79 2.78 -19.49
C TYR A 336 -4.77 3.90 -19.67
N GLY A 337 -4.93 4.92 -18.86
CA GLY A 337 -4.01 6.04 -18.79
C GLY A 337 -3.78 6.49 -17.35
N VAL A 338 -2.81 7.38 -17.18
CA VAL A 338 -2.44 7.92 -15.88
C VAL A 338 -2.31 9.44 -15.96
N GLY A 339 -2.75 10.12 -14.91
CA GLY A 339 -2.59 11.55 -14.71
C GLY A 339 -2.08 11.87 -13.31
N VAL A 340 -1.69 13.12 -13.10
CA VAL A 340 -1.36 13.63 -11.78
C VAL A 340 -2.60 13.76 -10.91
N LEU A 341 -2.42 13.73 -9.59
CA LEU A 341 -3.54 13.93 -8.66
C LEU A 341 -4.14 15.34 -8.78
N PRO A 342 -5.45 15.50 -8.62
CA PRO A 342 -6.04 16.83 -8.38
C PRO A 342 -5.56 17.39 -7.05
N TYR A 343 -5.61 18.70 -6.90
CA TYR A 343 -5.06 19.38 -5.71
C TYR A 343 -6.02 20.37 -5.08
N PHE A 344 -5.89 20.60 -3.77
CA PHE A 344 -6.60 21.67 -3.05
C PHE A 344 -5.79 22.96 -3.08
N GLN A 345 -4.68 23.01 -2.37
CA GLN A 345 -3.77 24.16 -2.28
C GLN A 345 -2.38 23.82 -2.81
N ASN A 346 -1.92 22.61 -2.54
CA ASN A 346 -0.60 22.11 -2.89
C ASN A 346 -0.70 20.93 -3.83
N LYS A 347 0.15 20.89 -4.83
CA LYS A 347 0.34 19.72 -5.70
C LYS A 347 1.31 18.80 -4.99
N VAL A 348 0.87 17.61 -4.62
CA VAL A 348 1.63 16.65 -3.85
C VAL A 348 1.20 15.23 -4.19
N THR A 349 2.15 14.32 -4.15
CA THR A 349 1.92 12.87 -4.01
C THR A 349 2.74 12.36 -2.83
N ILE A 350 2.45 11.17 -2.38
CA ILE A 350 3.22 10.51 -1.33
C ILE A 350 3.98 9.33 -1.92
N CYS A 351 5.17 9.07 -1.40
CA CYS A 351 5.94 7.90 -1.75
C CYS A 351 5.77 6.80 -0.71
N THR A 352 5.80 5.57 -1.19
CA THR A 352 5.76 4.34 -0.39
C THR A 352 6.61 3.26 -1.07
N GLY A 353 6.71 2.10 -0.46
CA GLY A 353 7.40 0.93 -0.99
C GLY A 353 7.92 0.07 0.15
N GLY A 354 7.72 -1.25 0.10
CA GLY A 354 8.13 -2.16 1.17
C GLY A 354 9.60 -1.99 1.54
N PRO A 355 9.93 -1.60 2.77
CA PRO A 355 11.32 -1.34 3.15
C PRO A 355 12.11 -2.62 3.37
N ASN A 356 13.38 -2.61 2.99
CA ASN A 356 14.34 -3.63 3.41
C ASN A 356 15.06 -3.20 4.69
N VAL A 357 15.23 -4.15 5.59
CA VAL A 357 15.90 -3.98 6.88
C VAL A 357 17.02 -5.00 7.07
N VAL A 358 17.97 -4.69 7.94
CA VAL A 358 18.91 -5.66 8.52
C VAL A 358 18.48 -5.88 9.98
N PHE A 359 18.19 -7.13 10.35
CA PHE A 359 17.76 -7.43 11.70
C PHE A 359 18.95 -7.49 12.68
N SER A 360 18.77 -6.96 13.87
CA SER A 360 19.85 -6.84 14.87
C SER A 360 20.33 -8.17 15.43
N GLN A 361 19.55 -9.26 15.25
CA GLN A 361 19.91 -10.61 15.72
C GLN A 361 20.86 -11.34 14.74
N THR A 362 21.13 -10.76 13.56
CA THR A 362 22.08 -11.36 12.61
C THR A 362 23.50 -11.36 13.17
N GLU A 363 24.25 -12.44 12.88
CA GLU A 363 25.69 -12.52 13.06
C GLU A 363 26.46 -11.97 11.84
N HIS A 364 25.75 -11.64 10.74
CA HIS A 364 26.30 -11.28 9.42
C HIS A 364 25.80 -9.93 8.88
N PRO A 365 25.85 -8.83 9.66
CA PRO A 365 25.26 -7.55 9.24
C PRO A 365 25.96 -6.92 8.02
N GLN A 366 27.26 -7.17 7.82
CA GLN A 366 27.97 -6.63 6.67
C GLN A 366 27.62 -7.36 5.38
N GLU A 367 27.44 -8.67 5.44
CA GLU A 367 27.00 -9.50 4.34
C GLU A 367 25.55 -9.17 3.95
N ALA A 368 24.67 -8.96 4.94
CA ALA A 368 23.31 -8.50 4.72
C ALA A 368 23.26 -7.13 4.03
N MET A 369 24.06 -6.15 4.48
CA MET A 369 24.18 -4.85 3.81
C MET A 369 24.80 -4.97 2.41
N THR A 370 25.74 -5.87 2.19
CA THR A 370 26.33 -6.13 0.87
C THR A 370 25.27 -6.67 -0.10
N TRP A 371 24.45 -7.61 0.35
CA TRP A 371 23.30 -8.12 -0.41
C TRP A 371 22.32 -7.00 -0.75
N LEU A 372 21.85 -6.23 0.24
CA LEU A 372 20.89 -5.14 0.02
C LEU A 372 21.44 -4.07 -0.92
N LYS A 373 22.69 -3.66 -0.75
CA LYS A 373 23.34 -2.69 -1.63
C LYS A 373 23.40 -3.18 -3.08
N TRP A 374 23.71 -4.47 -3.29
CA TRP A 374 23.71 -5.09 -4.62
C TRP A 374 22.28 -5.19 -5.18
N TYR A 375 21.31 -5.58 -4.34
CA TYR A 375 19.90 -5.72 -4.70
C TYR A 375 19.28 -4.39 -5.16
N TYR A 376 19.66 -3.29 -4.55
CA TYR A 376 19.17 -1.95 -4.90
C TYR A 376 19.77 -1.39 -6.20
N GLN A 377 20.75 -2.04 -6.81
CA GLN A 377 21.16 -1.65 -8.16
C GLN A 377 20.08 -2.14 -9.14
N GLU A 378 19.53 -1.24 -9.92
CA GLU A 378 18.37 -1.52 -10.79
C GLU A 378 18.66 -2.63 -11.80
N GLU A 379 19.92 -2.77 -12.25
CA GLU A 379 20.31 -3.87 -13.14
C GLU A 379 20.15 -5.26 -12.51
N ASN A 380 20.11 -5.33 -11.17
CA ASN A 380 20.00 -6.60 -10.44
C ASN A 380 18.56 -6.97 -10.16
N SER A 381 17.71 -6.00 -9.83
CA SER A 381 16.25 -6.17 -9.67
C SER A 381 15.46 -5.83 -10.94
N TRP A 382 16.11 -5.80 -12.10
CA TRP A 382 15.57 -5.32 -13.36
C TRP A 382 14.22 -5.95 -13.75
N SER A 383 14.02 -7.24 -13.51
CA SER A 383 12.77 -7.93 -13.86
C SER A 383 11.54 -7.36 -13.15
N LEU A 384 11.70 -6.86 -11.92
CA LEU A 384 10.63 -6.24 -11.13
C LEU A 384 10.31 -4.83 -11.65
N ILE A 385 11.35 -4.10 -12.07
CA ILE A 385 11.22 -2.76 -12.64
C ILE A 385 10.59 -2.85 -14.04
N GLU A 386 11.10 -3.74 -14.91
CA GLU A 386 10.58 -3.95 -16.25
C GLU A 386 9.11 -4.38 -16.27
N ALA A 387 8.71 -5.18 -15.29
CA ALA A 387 7.31 -5.60 -15.12
C ALA A 387 6.39 -4.46 -14.64
N GLY A 388 6.93 -3.31 -14.21
CA GLY A 388 6.15 -2.22 -13.62
C GLY A 388 5.61 -2.53 -12.22
N THR A 389 6.21 -3.53 -11.55
CA THR A 389 5.86 -3.86 -10.17
C THR A 389 6.54 -2.91 -9.18
N TRP A 390 7.76 -2.47 -9.51
CA TRP A 390 8.56 -1.58 -8.70
C TRP A 390 9.12 -0.43 -9.52
N MET A 391 9.07 0.78 -8.98
CA MET A 391 9.81 1.92 -9.52
C MET A 391 11.22 1.95 -8.91
N PRO A 392 12.25 2.40 -9.67
CA PRO A 392 13.62 2.54 -9.17
C PRO A 392 13.73 3.43 -7.94
N ILE A 393 14.69 3.16 -7.06
CA ILE A 393 14.90 3.95 -5.84
C ILE A 393 16.07 4.93 -5.91
N LEU A 394 16.97 4.77 -6.88
CA LEU A 394 18.13 5.66 -7.02
C LEU A 394 17.77 6.93 -7.78
N GLU A 395 18.19 8.08 -7.27
CA GLU A 395 17.91 9.41 -7.85
C GLU A 395 18.32 9.53 -9.33
N SER A 396 19.40 8.85 -9.73
CA SER A 396 19.89 8.88 -11.12
C SER A 396 18.86 8.40 -12.15
N TRP A 397 17.97 7.48 -11.79
CA TRP A 397 16.92 6.94 -12.68
C TRP A 397 15.74 7.89 -12.89
N TYR A 398 15.72 9.02 -12.19
CA TYR A 398 14.73 10.10 -12.34
C TYR A 398 15.33 11.37 -12.96
N THR A 399 16.67 11.51 -12.95
CA THR A 399 17.37 12.72 -13.40
C THR A 399 18.18 12.52 -14.67
N ASP A 400 18.53 11.28 -15.02
CA ASP A 400 19.17 10.91 -16.30
C ASP A 400 18.12 10.31 -17.26
N GLN A 401 17.79 11.04 -18.30
CA GLN A 401 16.78 10.64 -19.28
C GLN A 401 17.06 9.27 -19.92
N ALA A 402 18.33 8.93 -20.15
CA ALA A 402 18.67 7.64 -20.75
C ALA A 402 18.39 6.47 -19.79
N LEU A 403 18.51 6.69 -18.50
CA LEU A 403 18.14 5.71 -17.49
C LEU A 403 16.61 5.64 -17.33
N THR A 404 15.93 6.78 -17.32
CA THR A 404 14.46 6.83 -17.28
C THR A 404 13.87 6.09 -18.48
N ASP A 405 14.30 6.41 -19.72
CA ASP A 405 13.82 5.76 -20.94
C ASP A 405 14.04 4.24 -20.91
N LYS A 406 15.09 3.78 -20.24
CA LYS A 406 15.40 2.36 -20.16
C LYS A 406 14.29 1.57 -19.44
N TRP A 407 13.66 2.11 -18.41
CA TRP A 407 12.67 1.37 -17.64
C TRP A 407 11.22 1.65 -18.05
N ILE A 408 10.88 2.85 -18.53
CA ILE A 408 9.49 3.16 -18.90
C ILE A 408 9.16 2.92 -20.39
N ASN A 409 10.16 2.70 -21.25
CA ASN A 409 9.94 2.52 -22.68
C ASN A 409 9.76 1.04 -23.05
N ASN A 410 8.72 0.42 -22.52
CA ASN A 410 8.37 -0.97 -22.83
C ASN A 410 6.84 -1.16 -22.83
N GLU A 411 6.38 -2.33 -23.29
CA GLU A 411 4.95 -2.64 -23.49
C GLU A 411 4.14 -2.79 -22.19
N ASN A 412 4.79 -2.91 -21.02
CA ASN A 412 4.10 -3.04 -19.74
C ASN A 412 3.58 -1.71 -19.21
N PHE A 413 4.10 -0.59 -19.73
CA PHE A 413 3.74 0.75 -19.28
C PHE A 413 2.74 1.42 -20.23
N PRO A 414 1.98 2.43 -19.76
CA PRO A 414 1.16 3.28 -20.64
C PRO A 414 2.05 4.04 -21.64
N GLU A 415 1.43 4.89 -22.43
CA GLU A 415 2.15 5.74 -23.40
C GLU A 415 3.28 6.50 -22.71
N HIS A 416 4.49 6.44 -23.30
CA HIS A 416 5.74 6.89 -22.72
C HIS A 416 5.70 8.31 -22.14
N ASP A 417 5.31 9.30 -22.95
CA ASP A 417 5.35 10.71 -22.54
C ASP A 417 4.31 11.00 -21.42
N MET A 418 3.22 10.26 -21.43
CA MET A 418 2.20 10.32 -20.37
C MET A 418 2.77 9.80 -19.04
N TYR A 419 3.36 8.60 -19.05
CA TYR A 419 3.92 8.00 -17.85
C TYR A 419 5.12 8.79 -17.33
N GLN A 420 6.00 9.25 -18.23
CA GLN A 420 7.11 10.13 -17.88
C GLN A 420 6.63 11.34 -17.09
N SER A 421 5.64 12.06 -17.59
CA SER A 421 5.18 13.31 -16.96
C SER A 421 4.33 13.06 -15.71
N ALA A 422 3.40 12.09 -15.77
CA ALA A 422 2.41 11.89 -14.70
C ALA A 422 2.97 11.12 -13.50
N VAL A 423 3.95 10.24 -13.73
CA VAL A 423 4.50 9.38 -12.67
C VAL A 423 5.95 9.77 -12.37
N VAL A 424 6.86 9.71 -13.33
CA VAL A 424 8.30 9.88 -13.08
C VAL A 424 8.64 11.31 -12.66
N ASP A 425 8.25 12.30 -13.47
CA ASP A 425 8.54 13.71 -13.18
C ASP A 425 7.75 14.18 -11.94
N TYR A 426 6.48 13.75 -11.81
CA TYR A 426 5.64 14.09 -10.67
C TYR A 426 6.16 13.47 -9.36
N ALA A 427 6.65 12.23 -9.40
CA ALA A 427 7.32 11.60 -8.26
C ALA A 427 8.58 12.35 -7.84
N ARG A 428 9.42 12.73 -8.80
CA ARG A 428 10.65 13.48 -8.53
C ARG A 428 10.39 14.84 -7.88
N ASP A 429 9.39 15.57 -8.38
CA ASP A 429 9.21 16.99 -8.06
C ASP A 429 8.18 17.23 -6.94
N ASN A 430 7.25 16.30 -6.69
CA ASN A 430 6.09 16.49 -5.80
C ASN A 430 5.89 15.40 -4.73
N SER A 431 6.72 14.36 -4.69
CA SER A 431 6.56 13.31 -3.68
C SER A 431 7.06 13.76 -2.30
N GLN A 432 6.34 13.32 -1.27
CA GLN A 432 6.70 13.50 0.13
C GLN A 432 6.67 12.15 0.85
N SER A 433 7.54 11.98 1.84
CA SER A 433 7.49 10.83 2.74
C SER A 433 6.20 10.87 3.56
N THR A 434 5.54 9.74 3.70
CA THR A 434 4.44 9.56 4.64
C THR A 434 4.95 9.49 6.07
N ALA A 435 4.04 9.61 7.03
CA ALA A 435 4.41 9.65 8.45
C ALA A 435 5.19 8.41 8.92
N TRP A 436 4.91 7.22 8.39
CA TRP A 436 5.60 6.00 8.81
C TRP A 436 7.13 5.97 8.56
N TYR A 437 7.66 6.89 7.75
CA TYR A 437 9.11 7.03 7.58
C TYR A 437 9.80 7.67 8.79
N TYR A 438 9.07 8.39 9.65
CA TYR A 438 9.65 9.19 10.74
C TYR A 438 8.80 9.27 12.02
N VAL A 439 7.55 8.76 12.02
CA VAL A 439 6.66 8.69 13.19
C VAL A 439 6.39 7.23 13.53
N ASN A 440 6.56 6.87 14.80
CA ASN A 440 6.31 5.53 15.31
C ASN A 440 4.83 5.33 15.69
N GLY A 441 4.33 4.08 15.72
CA GLY A 441 2.93 3.76 16.09
C GLY A 441 1.91 4.01 14.98
N THR A 442 2.33 4.18 13.72
CA THR A 442 1.44 4.53 12.61
C THR A 442 0.45 3.42 12.24
N GLU A 443 0.73 2.16 12.55
CA GLU A 443 -0.20 1.04 12.31
C GLU A 443 -1.44 1.17 13.21
N GLU A 444 -1.24 1.38 14.52
CA GLU A 444 -2.33 1.59 15.47
C GLU A 444 -3.09 2.89 15.20
N PHE A 445 -2.36 3.95 14.86
CA PHE A 445 -2.94 5.24 14.45
C PHE A 445 -3.85 5.08 13.24
N ASN A 446 -3.39 4.46 12.16
CA ASN A 446 -4.18 4.26 10.93
C ASN A 446 -5.41 3.37 11.17
N SER A 447 -5.29 2.35 12.03
CA SER A 447 -6.41 1.49 12.41
C SER A 447 -7.48 2.28 13.17
N THR A 448 -7.09 3.10 14.15
CA THR A 448 -7.99 3.98 14.91
C THR A 448 -8.62 5.04 14.02
N LEU A 449 -7.84 5.66 13.13
CA LEU A 449 -8.35 6.61 12.15
C LEU A 449 -9.38 5.98 11.21
N THR A 450 -9.15 4.76 10.74
CA THR A 450 -10.12 4.02 9.91
C THR A 450 -11.46 3.84 10.63
N MET A 451 -11.44 3.52 11.93
CA MET A 451 -12.68 3.43 12.73
C MET A 451 -13.38 4.79 12.85
N ALA A 452 -12.66 5.85 13.15
CA ALA A 452 -13.21 7.21 13.23
C ALA A 452 -13.89 7.63 11.91
N LEU A 453 -13.24 7.40 10.78
CA LEU A 453 -13.73 7.80 9.47
C LEU A 453 -14.92 6.97 8.98
N SER A 454 -15.20 5.80 9.55
CA SER A 454 -16.36 4.99 9.17
C SER A 454 -17.68 5.75 9.31
N TYR A 455 -17.81 6.63 10.31
CA TYR A 455 -18.98 7.49 10.52
C TYR A 455 -19.07 8.64 9.52
N VAL A 456 -17.93 9.06 8.98
CA VAL A 456 -17.87 10.12 7.93
C VAL A 456 -18.35 9.55 6.60
N TRP A 457 -17.92 8.32 6.27
CA TRP A 457 -18.29 7.66 5.01
C TRP A 457 -19.78 7.35 4.91
N THR A 458 -20.48 7.13 6.03
CA THR A 458 -21.94 6.92 6.09
C THR A 458 -22.72 8.23 6.18
N GLY A 459 -22.05 9.37 6.43
CA GLY A 459 -22.70 10.66 6.62
C GLY A 459 -23.32 10.84 8.02
N ASP A 460 -23.02 9.94 8.97
CA ASP A 460 -23.50 10.04 10.35
C ASP A 460 -22.79 11.15 11.13
N GLN A 461 -21.55 11.47 10.77
CA GLN A 461 -20.76 12.60 11.31
C GLN A 461 -20.07 13.36 10.18
N THR A 462 -19.77 14.62 10.41
CA THR A 462 -18.82 15.36 9.57
C THR A 462 -17.39 14.91 9.89
N ALA A 463 -16.46 15.11 8.97
CA ALA A 463 -15.06 14.77 9.20
C ALA A 463 -14.49 15.51 10.42
N GLN A 464 -14.87 16.79 10.65
CA GLN A 464 -14.41 17.53 11.82
C GLN A 464 -14.95 16.93 13.12
N GLU A 465 -16.23 16.56 13.17
CA GLU A 465 -16.83 15.93 14.36
C GLU A 465 -16.18 14.59 14.70
N ALA A 466 -15.96 13.73 13.70
CA ALA A 466 -15.30 12.45 13.89
C ALA A 466 -13.85 12.60 14.34
N LEU A 467 -13.07 13.49 13.69
CA LEU A 467 -11.68 13.71 14.07
C LEU A 467 -11.53 14.38 15.43
N ASP A 468 -12.44 15.30 15.81
CA ASP A 468 -12.42 15.89 17.16
C ASP A 468 -12.79 14.88 18.25
N GLU A 469 -13.71 13.94 17.97
CA GLU A 469 -14.09 12.86 18.90
C GLU A 469 -12.91 11.92 19.18
N TYR A 470 -12.14 11.56 18.14
CA TYR A 470 -11.02 10.63 18.25
C TYR A 470 -9.66 11.32 18.48
N ALA A 471 -9.61 12.65 18.52
CA ALA A 471 -8.35 13.42 18.63
C ALA A 471 -7.54 13.07 19.91
N GLU A 472 -8.21 12.86 21.04
CA GLU A 472 -7.54 12.49 22.30
C GLU A 472 -6.87 11.12 22.18
N GLU A 473 -7.58 10.11 21.66
CA GLU A 473 -7.08 8.75 21.48
C GLU A 473 -5.92 8.71 20.48
N LEU A 474 -6.08 9.35 19.32
CA LEU A 474 -5.03 9.44 18.29
C LEU A 474 -3.77 10.18 18.79
N ASN A 475 -3.94 11.21 19.62
CA ASN A 475 -2.83 11.89 20.24
C ASN A 475 -2.18 11.06 21.37
N GLU A 476 -2.95 10.24 22.10
CA GLU A 476 -2.40 9.31 23.09
C GLU A 476 -1.54 8.25 22.41
N ILE A 477 -2.00 7.66 21.28
CA ILE A 477 -1.21 6.74 20.48
C ILE A 477 0.10 7.42 20.04
N PHE A 478 0.01 8.61 19.45
CA PHE A 478 1.21 9.35 19.05
C PHE A 478 2.19 9.56 20.21
N THR A 479 1.71 10.01 21.35
CA THR A 479 2.53 10.30 22.53
C THR A 479 3.15 9.01 23.13
N GLU A 480 2.40 7.90 23.16
CA GLU A 480 2.89 6.63 23.70
C GLU A 480 4.12 6.10 22.94
N TYR A 481 4.13 6.28 21.63
CA TYR A 481 5.19 5.75 20.77
C TYR A 481 6.35 6.75 20.52
N ASN A 482 6.14 8.07 20.68
CA ASN A 482 7.13 9.07 20.26
C ASN A 482 7.67 9.97 21.39
N GLU A 483 7.18 9.87 22.64
CA GLU A 483 7.73 10.51 23.86
C GLU A 483 8.41 9.48 24.80
#